data_9e261f894e7f1dd49e1b571cd59d51a1
#
_entry.id   9e261f894e7f1dd49e1b571cd59d51a1
#
_cell.length_a   1.000
_cell.length_b   1.000
_cell.length_c   1.000
_cell.angle_alpha   90.00
_cell.angle_beta   90.00
_cell.angle_gamma   90.00
#
_symmetry.space_group_name_H-M   'P 1'
#
loop_
_entity.id
_entity.type
_entity.pdbx_description
1 polymer ?
#
loop_
_entity_poly.entity_id
_entity_poly.type
_entity_poly.pdbx_seq_one_letter_code
_entity_poly.pdbx_strand_id
1 'polypeptide(L)'
;MCIRDSSRSVGKIYCAPGNAGIAAQAECVPLKETQIPELVEFAKEHGVDLTVVGPEVPLSAGIADAFTKAGLRIFGPSAAAARIESSKDFAKRLMEKYDIPTASFKTFDNYADAIEYVSRHSFPVVLKYDGLAAGKGVVIPETFSDAQAALKDMLLDDKFGKGKVVVEEYLTGPEFSFMCFVNGEEVFPLAIAQDHKRAFEGDKGPNTGGMGAYSPVPVITAEDEEYTLEHIMRKTAAAMVAEDCPFKGLLYGGLMK
;
A
#
# COMPACT_ATOMS: atom_id res chain seq x y z
N MET A 1 20.78 -10.19 2.94
CA MET A 1 21.58 -9.69 1.80
C MET A 1 20.62 -9.18 0.73
N CYS A 2 20.77 -7.97 0.31
CA CYS A 2 19.91 -7.40 -0.72
C CYS A 2 20.47 -7.77 -2.10
N ILE A 3 19.68 -8.43 -2.94
CA ILE A 3 20.09 -8.79 -4.32
C ILE A 3 20.53 -7.52 -5.09
N ARG A 4 19.93 -6.39 -4.79
CA ARG A 4 20.28 -5.08 -5.30
C ARG A 4 21.78 -4.77 -5.10
N ASP A 5 22.31 -5.00 -3.90
CA ASP A 5 23.66 -4.60 -3.49
C ASP A 5 24.74 -5.51 -4.12
N SER A 6 24.35 -6.71 -4.56
CA SER A 6 25.23 -7.67 -5.22
C SER A 6 25.06 -7.74 -6.75
N SER A 7 24.21 -6.89 -7.32
CA SER A 7 24.03 -6.85 -8.77
C SER A 7 25.28 -6.33 -9.47
N ARG A 8 25.73 -7.06 -10.50
CA ARG A 8 26.88 -6.63 -11.35
C ARG A 8 26.58 -5.39 -12.18
N SER A 9 25.31 -5.03 -12.31
CA SER A 9 24.84 -3.84 -13.05
C SER A 9 24.81 -2.57 -12.19
N VAL A 10 25.06 -2.69 -10.87
CA VAL A 10 25.04 -1.55 -9.94
C VAL A 10 26.46 -1.22 -9.53
N GLY A 11 26.89 0.01 -9.85
CA GLY A 11 28.20 0.52 -9.48
C GLY A 11 28.21 1.17 -8.10
N LYS A 12 27.37 2.15 -7.89
CA LYS A 12 27.25 2.90 -6.62
C LYS A 12 25.81 2.98 -6.16
N ILE A 13 25.60 2.86 -4.85
CA ILE A 13 24.29 2.97 -4.24
C ILE A 13 24.29 4.15 -3.26
N TYR A 14 23.31 5.01 -3.41
CA TYR A 14 22.95 6.05 -2.44
C TYR A 14 21.63 5.69 -1.74
N CYS A 15 21.51 6.02 -0.48
CA CYS A 15 20.26 5.83 0.27
C CYS A 15 19.92 7.08 1.09
N ALA A 16 18.75 7.66 0.83
CA ALA A 16 18.28 8.85 1.51
C ALA A 16 17.01 8.51 2.35
N PRO A 17 17.04 8.70 3.69
CA PRO A 17 18.21 9.10 4.50
C PRO A 17 19.17 7.94 4.78
N GLY A 18 18.75 6.68 4.65
CA GLY A 18 19.51 5.51 5.06
C GLY A 18 19.47 5.27 6.58
N ASN A 19 20.29 4.32 7.03
CA ASN A 19 20.50 4.01 8.45
C ASN A 19 21.86 3.31 8.63
N ALA A 20 22.25 3.01 9.88
CA ALA A 20 23.54 2.40 10.20
C ALA A 20 23.77 1.03 9.48
N GLY A 21 22.72 0.22 9.32
CA GLY A 21 22.82 -1.05 8.62
C GLY A 21 23.03 -0.87 7.10
N ILE A 22 22.37 0.12 6.52
CA ILE A 22 22.51 0.47 5.09
C ILE A 22 23.87 1.07 4.80
N ALA A 23 24.43 1.85 5.74
CA ALA A 23 25.72 2.51 5.58
C ALA A 23 26.90 1.51 5.35
N ALA A 24 26.73 0.24 5.68
CA ALA A 24 27.70 -0.80 5.37
C ALA A 24 27.77 -1.16 3.88
N GLN A 25 26.75 -0.82 3.08
CA GLN A 25 26.57 -1.26 1.68
C GLN A 25 26.25 -0.11 0.72
N ALA A 26 25.87 1.07 1.24
CA ALA A 26 25.48 2.23 0.45
C ALA A 26 25.96 3.51 1.13
N GLU A 27 26.11 4.56 0.34
CA GLU A 27 26.36 5.90 0.88
C GLU A 27 25.03 6.51 1.35
N CYS A 28 24.93 6.74 2.68
CA CYS A 28 23.76 7.39 3.25
C CYS A 28 23.80 8.90 3.01
N VAL A 29 22.73 9.44 2.46
CA VAL A 29 22.58 10.86 2.16
C VAL A 29 21.69 11.50 3.23
N PRO A 30 22.10 12.59 3.90
CA PRO A 30 21.33 13.18 5.00
C PRO A 30 20.14 14.03 4.51
N LEU A 31 19.36 13.47 3.60
CA LEU A 31 18.12 14.04 3.08
C LEU A 31 16.95 13.14 3.45
N LYS A 32 15.87 13.73 3.94
CA LYS A 32 14.63 12.99 4.20
C LYS A 32 13.93 12.66 2.87
N GLU A 33 13.20 11.58 2.85
CA GLU A 33 12.45 11.10 1.68
C GLU A 33 11.39 12.09 1.19
N THR A 34 11.01 13.07 2.03
CA THR A 34 10.05 14.14 1.68
C THR A 34 10.70 15.43 1.19
N GLN A 35 12.03 15.53 1.23
CA GLN A 35 12.79 16.67 0.70
C GLN A 35 13.00 16.51 -0.82
N ILE A 36 11.87 16.51 -1.56
CA ILE A 36 11.84 16.17 -2.98
C ILE A 36 12.73 17.08 -3.84
N PRO A 37 12.70 18.42 -3.69
CA PRO A 37 13.57 19.30 -4.47
C PRO A 37 15.05 18.99 -4.30
N GLU A 38 15.50 18.79 -3.06
CA GLU A 38 16.90 18.51 -2.73
C GLU A 38 17.33 17.12 -3.23
N LEU A 39 16.40 16.13 -3.20
CA LEU A 39 16.65 14.80 -3.76
C LEU A 39 16.80 14.85 -5.29
N VAL A 40 16.03 15.68 -5.99
CA VAL A 40 16.17 15.90 -7.44
C VAL A 40 17.51 16.52 -7.77
N GLU A 41 17.93 17.56 -7.05
CA GLU A 41 19.23 18.21 -7.26
C GLU A 41 20.38 17.23 -6.96
N PHE A 42 20.32 16.51 -5.84
CA PHE A 42 21.31 15.49 -5.50
C PHE A 42 21.46 14.45 -6.63
N ALA A 43 20.34 13.96 -7.17
CA ALA A 43 20.35 12.96 -8.24
C ALA A 43 21.00 13.48 -9.52
N LYS A 44 20.80 14.77 -9.85
CA LYS A 44 21.46 15.41 -11.00
C LYS A 44 22.95 15.58 -10.76
N GLU A 45 23.34 16.12 -9.62
CA GLU A 45 24.75 16.42 -9.29
C GLU A 45 25.61 15.15 -9.25
N HIS A 46 25.03 14.04 -8.80
CA HIS A 46 25.74 12.77 -8.66
C HIS A 46 25.52 11.81 -9.83
N GLY A 47 24.80 12.23 -10.88
CA GLY A 47 24.55 11.43 -12.08
C GLY A 47 23.84 10.10 -11.76
N VAL A 48 22.82 10.12 -10.90
CA VAL A 48 22.07 8.93 -10.52
C VAL A 48 21.30 8.38 -11.71
N ASP A 49 21.62 7.16 -12.12
CA ASP A 49 21.01 6.51 -13.29
C ASP A 49 19.57 6.08 -13.07
N LEU A 50 19.22 5.67 -11.86
CA LEU A 50 17.89 5.20 -11.49
C LEU A 50 17.62 5.47 -10.01
N THR A 51 16.49 6.08 -9.72
CA THR A 51 15.99 6.22 -8.35
C THR A 51 14.86 5.22 -8.10
N VAL A 52 14.91 4.49 -6.98
CA VAL A 52 13.86 3.56 -6.56
C VAL A 52 13.23 4.09 -5.28
N VAL A 53 11.91 4.25 -5.28
CA VAL A 53 11.17 4.75 -4.12
C VAL A 53 10.46 3.58 -3.43
N GLY A 54 10.83 3.34 -2.17
CA GLY A 54 10.23 2.26 -1.37
C GLY A 54 8.97 2.68 -0.62
N PRO A 55 9.01 3.79 0.16
CA PRO A 55 7.88 4.18 1.01
C PRO A 55 6.78 4.94 0.25
N GLU A 56 5.55 4.83 0.75
CA GLU A 56 4.35 5.43 0.15
C GLU A 56 4.28 6.96 0.33
N VAL A 57 4.86 7.50 1.39
CA VAL A 57 4.77 8.94 1.71
C VAL A 57 5.36 9.82 0.62
N PRO A 58 6.62 9.64 0.17
CA PRO A 58 7.19 10.44 -0.90
C PRO A 58 6.48 10.20 -2.25
N LEU A 59 5.95 9.01 -2.51
CA LEU A 59 5.15 8.74 -3.71
C LEU A 59 3.88 9.59 -3.74
N SER A 60 3.13 9.59 -2.64
CA SER A 60 1.94 10.43 -2.49
C SER A 60 2.24 11.92 -2.54
N ALA A 61 3.46 12.32 -2.13
CA ALA A 61 3.94 13.70 -2.21
C ALA A 61 4.45 14.09 -3.60
N GLY A 62 4.48 13.18 -4.58
CA GLY A 62 4.81 13.46 -5.98
C GLY A 62 6.30 13.39 -6.33
N ILE A 63 7.08 12.61 -5.62
CA ILE A 63 8.51 12.45 -5.94
C ILE A 63 8.70 11.91 -7.36
N ALA A 64 7.87 10.95 -7.81
CA ALA A 64 7.96 10.39 -9.15
C ALA A 64 7.68 11.44 -10.23
N ASP A 65 6.70 12.31 -9.97
CA ASP A 65 6.35 13.42 -10.88
C ASP A 65 7.50 14.44 -10.98
N ALA A 66 8.12 14.80 -9.85
CA ALA A 66 9.23 15.74 -9.80
C ALA A 66 10.47 15.23 -10.53
N PHE A 67 10.84 13.96 -10.32
CA PHE A 67 11.97 13.34 -11.01
C PHE A 67 11.71 13.21 -12.52
N THR A 68 10.52 12.77 -12.91
CA THR A 68 10.13 12.68 -14.33
C THR A 68 10.18 14.03 -15.01
N LYS A 69 9.66 15.08 -14.37
CA LYS A 69 9.75 16.47 -14.87
C LYS A 69 11.19 16.96 -15.01
N ALA A 70 12.08 16.49 -14.16
CA ALA A 70 13.51 16.79 -14.20
C ALA A 70 14.29 15.96 -15.23
N GLY A 71 13.66 15.03 -15.96
CA GLY A 71 14.27 14.12 -16.91
C GLY A 71 15.07 12.99 -16.28
N LEU A 72 14.85 12.71 -14.99
CA LEU A 72 15.52 11.66 -14.24
C LEU A 72 14.69 10.37 -14.24
N ARG A 73 15.36 9.23 -14.36
CA ARG A 73 14.68 7.92 -14.27
C ARG A 73 14.32 7.59 -12.83
N ILE A 74 13.06 7.22 -12.63
CA ILE A 74 12.53 6.86 -11.33
C ILE A 74 11.62 5.64 -11.43
N PHE A 75 11.70 4.75 -10.44
CA PHE A 75 10.79 3.63 -10.26
C PHE A 75 9.86 3.91 -9.08
N GLY A 76 8.60 4.07 -9.37
CA GLY A 76 7.52 4.36 -8.44
C GLY A 76 6.36 5.07 -9.16
N PRO A 77 5.12 4.92 -8.66
CA PRO A 77 3.94 5.56 -9.24
C PRO A 77 3.96 7.09 -9.07
N SER A 78 3.28 7.79 -9.99
CA SER A 78 2.97 9.21 -9.83
C SER A 78 2.10 9.45 -8.58
N ALA A 79 1.99 10.69 -8.12
CA ALA A 79 1.10 11.03 -7.00
C ALA A 79 -0.36 10.66 -7.31
N ALA A 80 -0.80 10.83 -8.56
CA ALA A 80 -2.13 10.43 -8.99
C ALA A 80 -2.35 8.92 -8.88
N ALA A 81 -1.37 8.11 -9.28
CA ALA A 81 -1.44 6.65 -9.19
C ALA A 81 -1.22 6.13 -7.76
N ALA A 82 -0.39 6.79 -6.97
CA ALA A 82 -0.16 6.44 -5.56
C ALA A 82 -1.42 6.54 -4.68
N ARG A 83 -2.48 7.19 -5.16
CA ARG A 83 -3.79 7.24 -4.50
C ARG A 83 -4.41 5.88 -4.26
N ILE A 84 -4.05 4.86 -5.04
CA ILE A 84 -4.55 3.49 -4.82
C ILE A 84 -4.14 2.93 -3.46
N GLU A 85 -3.04 3.43 -2.89
CA GLU A 85 -2.55 3.09 -1.55
C GLU A 85 -2.93 4.18 -0.54
N SER A 86 -2.74 5.46 -0.89
CA SER A 86 -2.91 6.57 0.05
C SER A 86 -4.36 6.96 0.32
N SER A 87 -5.32 6.53 -0.52
CA SER A 87 -6.76 6.72 -0.31
C SER A 87 -7.51 5.39 -0.48
N LYS A 88 -8.01 4.88 0.62
CA LYS A 88 -8.81 3.65 0.63
C LYS A 88 -10.17 3.85 -0.05
N ASP A 89 -10.77 5.05 0.11
CA ASP A 89 -12.00 5.44 -0.58
C ASP A 89 -11.80 5.42 -2.10
N PHE A 90 -10.69 5.98 -2.60
CA PHE A 90 -10.35 5.93 -4.02
C PHE A 90 -10.19 4.48 -4.52
N ALA A 91 -9.38 3.69 -3.82
CA ALA A 91 -9.14 2.30 -4.19
C ALA A 91 -10.45 1.49 -4.24
N LYS A 92 -11.30 1.64 -3.22
CA LYS A 92 -12.58 0.93 -3.16
C LYS A 92 -13.55 1.34 -4.26
N ARG A 93 -13.68 2.65 -4.53
CA ARG A 93 -14.52 3.15 -5.63
C ARG A 93 -14.01 2.72 -6.99
N LEU A 94 -12.68 2.67 -7.17
CA LEU A 94 -12.08 2.11 -8.39
C LEU A 94 -12.47 0.64 -8.55
N MET A 95 -12.31 -0.16 -7.49
CA MET A 95 -12.66 -1.57 -7.53
C MET A 95 -14.16 -1.80 -7.83
N GLU A 96 -15.04 -1.04 -7.19
CA GLU A 96 -16.49 -1.08 -7.44
C GLU A 96 -16.83 -0.70 -8.88
N LYS A 97 -16.25 0.42 -9.39
CA LYS A 97 -16.53 0.92 -10.75
C LYS A 97 -16.10 -0.04 -11.84
N TYR A 98 -15.02 -0.78 -11.63
CA TYR A 98 -14.44 -1.68 -12.62
C TYR A 98 -14.67 -3.17 -12.31
N ASP A 99 -15.56 -3.48 -11.39
CA ASP A 99 -15.94 -4.87 -11.06
C ASP A 99 -14.71 -5.71 -10.63
N ILE A 100 -13.83 -5.10 -9.82
CA ILE A 100 -12.66 -5.78 -9.22
C ILE A 100 -13.08 -6.35 -7.86
N PRO A 101 -12.89 -7.66 -7.64
CA PRO A 101 -13.26 -8.29 -6.37
C PRO A 101 -12.67 -7.59 -5.15
N THR A 102 -13.52 -7.23 -4.20
CA THR A 102 -13.13 -6.61 -2.94
C THR A 102 -14.23 -6.78 -1.91
N ALA A 103 -13.92 -6.62 -0.62
CA ALA A 103 -14.92 -6.59 0.44
C ALA A 103 -15.97 -5.50 0.20
N SER A 104 -17.23 -5.77 0.49
CA SER A 104 -18.27 -4.75 0.49
C SER A 104 -17.91 -3.61 1.42
N PHE A 105 -18.24 -2.38 1.05
CA PHE A 105 -17.79 -1.21 1.80
C PHE A 105 -18.79 -0.06 1.76
N LYS A 106 -18.64 0.86 2.70
CA LYS A 106 -19.25 2.18 2.63
C LYS A 106 -18.36 3.22 3.31
N THR A 107 -18.27 4.42 2.72
CA THR A 107 -17.41 5.50 3.20
C THR A 107 -18.23 6.58 3.88
N PHE A 108 -17.72 7.10 5.01
CA PHE A 108 -18.34 8.13 5.83
C PHE A 108 -17.34 9.24 6.16
N ASP A 109 -17.80 10.47 6.16
CA ASP A 109 -17.05 11.66 6.57
C ASP A 109 -17.58 12.28 7.86
N ASN A 110 -18.65 11.71 8.42
CA ASN A 110 -19.23 12.13 9.68
C ASN A 110 -19.58 10.93 10.57
N TYR A 111 -19.51 11.18 11.87
CA TYR A 111 -19.70 10.17 12.89
C TYR A 111 -21.15 9.65 12.98
N ALA A 112 -22.14 10.54 12.82
CA ALA A 112 -23.54 10.16 13.00
C ALA A 112 -23.99 9.11 11.96
N ASP A 113 -23.68 9.34 10.70
CA ASP A 113 -24.01 8.42 9.63
C ASP A 113 -23.23 7.10 9.73
N ALA A 114 -21.94 7.18 10.12
CA ALA A 114 -21.11 6.00 10.33
C ALA A 114 -21.67 5.09 11.44
N ILE A 115 -22.06 5.67 12.57
CA ILE A 115 -22.65 4.96 13.71
C ILE A 115 -24.00 4.35 13.34
N GLU A 116 -24.85 5.10 12.67
CA GLU A 116 -26.15 4.59 12.21
C GLU A 116 -25.97 3.39 11.29
N TYR A 117 -25.02 3.47 10.36
CA TYR A 117 -24.71 2.36 9.47
C TYR A 117 -24.21 1.13 10.22
N VAL A 118 -23.19 1.28 11.06
CA VAL A 118 -22.56 0.17 11.80
C VAL A 118 -23.55 -0.49 12.77
N SER A 119 -24.50 0.28 13.36
CA SER A 119 -25.51 -0.26 14.28
C SER A 119 -26.43 -1.31 13.65
N ARG A 120 -26.51 -1.36 12.32
CA ARG A 120 -27.34 -2.30 11.55
C ARG A 120 -26.59 -3.52 11.04
N HIS A 121 -25.28 -3.62 11.33
CA HIS A 121 -24.43 -4.70 10.85
C HIS A 121 -24.05 -5.67 11.97
N SER A 122 -23.78 -6.92 11.56
CA SER A 122 -23.20 -7.91 12.46
C SER A 122 -21.71 -7.63 12.63
N PHE A 123 -21.17 -7.98 13.80
CA PHE A 123 -19.75 -7.87 14.10
C PHE A 123 -19.04 -9.20 13.91
N PRO A 124 -17.72 -9.19 13.61
CA PRO A 124 -16.88 -7.99 13.44
C PRO A 124 -17.12 -7.26 12.12
N VAL A 125 -16.76 -5.97 12.09
CA VAL A 125 -16.62 -5.15 10.87
C VAL A 125 -15.19 -4.63 10.80
N VAL A 126 -14.78 -4.08 9.64
CA VAL A 126 -13.45 -3.46 9.51
C VAL A 126 -13.60 -1.95 9.30
N LEU A 127 -13.00 -1.16 10.19
CA LEU A 127 -12.97 0.29 10.10
C LEU A 127 -11.58 0.73 9.64
N LYS A 128 -11.51 1.44 8.52
CA LYS A 128 -10.25 1.93 7.95
C LYS A 128 -10.29 3.44 7.80
N TYR A 129 -9.40 4.14 8.47
CA TYR A 129 -9.19 5.57 8.23
C TYR A 129 -8.68 5.77 6.79
N ASP A 130 -9.28 6.69 6.03
CA ASP A 130 -8.90 7.00 4.66
C ASP A 130 -7.71 7.96 4.66
N GLY A 131 -6.52 7.40 4.53
CA GLY A 131 -5.25 8.12 4.54
C GLY A 131 -4.09 7.24 4.98
N LEU A 132 -2.90 7.82 4.93
CA LEU A 132 -1.67 7.18 5.42
C LEU A 132 -1.63 7.28 6.97
N ALA A 133 -1.78 6.16 7.64
CA ALA A 133 -1.80 6.07 9.11
C ALA A 133 -0.74 5.09 9.65
N ALA A 134 0.29 4.77 8.88
CA ALA A 134 1.40 3.87 9.24
C ALA A 134 0.92 2.54 9.88
N GLY A 135 -0.10 1.93 9.28
CA GLY A 135 -0.70 0.67 9.75
C GLY A 135 -1.62 0.80 10.98
N LYS A 136 -1.76 1.98 11.58
CA LYS A 136 -2.56 2.21 12.80
C LYS A 136 -4.00 2.66 12.50
N GLY A 137 -4.33 2.94 11.27
CA GLY A 137 -5.65 3.41 10.84
C GLY A 137 -6.67 2.31 10.56
N VAL A 138 -6.40 1.05 10.94
CA VAL A 138 -7.31 -0.08 10.76
C VAL A 138 -7.69 -0.64 12.13
N VAL A 139 -8.99 -0.74 12.38
CA VAL A 139 -9.56 -1.33 13.61
C VAL A 139 -10.60 -2.36 13.22
N ILE A 140 -10.60 -3.49 13.90
CA ILE A 140 -11.58 -4.57 13.70
C ILE A 140 -12.35 -4.70 15.03
N PRO A 141 -13.41 -3.92 15.23
CA PRO A 141 -14.22 -4.00 16.43
C PRO A 141 -15.04 -5.30 16.45
N GLU A 142 -15.06 -5.95 17.59
CA GLU A 142 -15.84 -7.17 17.83
C GLU A 142 -17.23 -6.85 18.41
N THR A 143 -17.41 -5.62 18.91
CA THR A 143 -18.68 -5.14 19.50
C THR A 143 -19.04 -3.76 18.97
N PHE A 144 -20.32 -3.42 19.10
CA PHE A 144 -20.80 -2.07 18.78
C PHE A 144 -20.12 -0.98 19.63
N SER A 145 -19.86 -1.25 20.91
CA SER A 145 -19.16 -0.32 21.80
C SER A 145 -17.74 -0.03 21.32
N ASP A 146 -17.01 -1.05 20.86
CA ASP A 146 -15.66 -0.89 20.33
C ASP A 146 -15.69 -0.08 19.02
N ALA A 147 -16.69 -0.34 18.16
CA ALA A 147 -16.88 0.40 16.93
C ALA A 147 -17.19 1.89 17.20
N GLN A 148 -18.02 2.20 18.22
CA GLN A 148 -18.29 3.58 18.64
C GLN A 148 -17.01 4.30 19.08
N ALA A 149 -16.19 3.64 19.89
CA ALA A 149 -14.92 4.23 20.36
C ALA A 149 -13.96 4.49 19.18
N ALA A 150 -13.81 3.52 18.28
CA ALA A 150 -12.92 3.65 17.12
C ALA A 150 -13.40 4.75 16.15
N LEU A 151 -14.70 4.81 15.84
CA LEU A 151 -15.26 5.85 14.97
C LEU A 151 -15.16 7.24 15.59
N LYS A 152 -15.30 7.34 16.93
CA LYS A 152 -15.09 8.60 17.65
C LYS A 152 -13.64 9.07 17.50
N ASP A 153 -12.65 8.20 17.73
CA ASP A 153 -11.22 8.51 17.56
C ASP A 153 -10.92 9.00 16.13
N MET A 154 -11.57 8.39 15.11
CA MET A 154 -11.28 8.65 13.71
C MET A 154 -12.02 9.87 13.13
N LEU A 155 -13.26 10.15 13.57
CA LEU A 155 -14.14 11.14 12.94
C LEU A 155 -14.50 12.33 13.85
N LEU A 156 -14.28 12.26 15.16
CA LEU A 156 -14.55 13.36 16.09
C LEU A 156 -13.27 13.91 16.74
N ASP A 157 -12.38 13.01 17.18
CA ASP A 157 -11.16 13.40 17.90
C ASP A 157 -9.99 13.64 16.92
N ASP A 158 -10.22 13.48 15.61
CA ASP A 158 -9.25 13.71 14.53
C ASP A 158 -7.86 13.06 14.79
N LYS A 159 -7.84 11.90 15.44
CA LYS A 159 -6.61 11.20 15.87
C LYS A 159 -5.60 10.96 14.73
N PHE A 160 -6.08 10.82 13.52
CA PHE A 160 -5.29 10.66 12.31
C PHE A 160 -5.34 11.88 11.39
N GLY A 161 -5.95 12.98 11.84
CA GLY A 161 -6.31 14.16 11.05
C GLY A 161 -7.75 14.10 10.55
N LYS A 162 -8.20 15.20 9.93
CA LYS A 162 -9.53 15.23 9.29
C LYS A 162 -9.55 14.34 8.06
N GLY A 163 -10.49 13.41 8.01
CA GLY A 163 -10.58 12.45 6.92
C GLY A 163 -11.90 11.69 6.92
N LYS A 164 -11.92 10.62 6.16
CA LYS A 164 -13.05 9.71 6.05
C LYS A 164 -12.73 8.38 6.72
N VAL A 165 -13.77 7.60 6.96
CA VAL A 165 -13.64 6.20 7.39
C VAL A 165 -14.34 5.32 6.35
N VAL A 166 -13.64 4.29 5.89
CA VAL A 166 -14.20 3.20 5.10
C VAL A 166 -14.60 2.08 6.06
N VAL A 167 -15.86 1.75 6.08
CA VAL A 167 -16.41 0.60 6.80
C VAL A 167 -16.51 -0.55 5.82
N GLU A 168 -15.87 -1.67 6.13
CA GLU A 168 -15.85 -2.86 5.27
C GLU A 168 -16.41 -4.07 6.03
N GLU A 169 -16.94 -5.03 5.27
CA GLU A 169 -17.22 -6.34 5.81
C GLU A 169 -15.93 -7.04 6.27
N TYR A 170 -16.05 -7.88 7.27
CA TYR A 170 -14.94 -8.70 7.75
C TYR A 170 -14.87 -9.98 6.92
N LEU A 171 -13.82 -10.09 6.12
CA LEU A 171 -13.52 -11.30 5.36
C LEU A 171 -12.76 -12.31 6.24
N THR A 172 -12.96 -13.58 5.97
CA THR A 172 -12.26 -14.70 6.63
C THR A 172 -11.64 -15.60 5.58
N GLY A 173 -10.43 -16.07 5.85
CA GLY A 173 -9.71 -16.96 4.94
C GLY A 173 -8.20 -16.78 5.08
N PRO A 174 -7.40 -17.57 4.37
CA PRO A 174 -5.95 -17.37 4.35
C PRO A 174 -5.59 -16.12 3.56
N GLU A 175 -4.82 -15.21 4.21
CA GLU A 175 -4.26 -14.03 3.54
C GLU A 175 -3.06 -14.43 2.67
N PHE A 176 -2.84 -13.70 1.58
CA PHE A 176 -1.61 -13.81 0.79
C PHE A 176 -1.28 -12.48 0.09
N SER A 177 0.00 -12.33 -0.24
CA SER A 177 0.52 -11.17 -0.96
C SER A 177 0.77 -11.53 -2.41
N PHE A 178 0.14 -10.79 -3.32
CA PHE A 178 0.35 -10.91 -4.76
C PHE A 178 0.90 -9.57 -5.28
N MET A 179 2.15 -9.58 -5.69
CA MET A 179 2.83 -8.38 -6.17
C MET A 179 3.13 -8.46 -7.66
N CYS A 180 3.01 -7.33 -8.34
CA CYS A 180 3.32 -7.24 -9.76
C CYS A 180 4.19 -6.02 -10.06
N PHE A 181 5.14 -6.16 -10.96
CA PHE A 181 5.64 -5.01 -11.69
C PHE A 181 4.59 -4.57 -12.70
N VAL A 182 4.29 -3.27 -12.70
CA VAL A 182 3.27 -2.69 -13.58
C VAL A 182 3.83 -1.50 -14.33
N ASN A 183 3.46 -1.39 -15.61
CA ASN A 183 3.77 -0.25 -16.46
C ASN A 183 2.56 0.03 -17.36
N GLY A 184 1.67 0.90 -16.91
CA GLY A 184 0.38 1.11 -17.56
C GLY A 184 -0.48 -0.16 -17.49
N GLU A 185 -0.82 -0.76 -18.62
CA GLU A 185 -1.59 -2.02 -18.68
C GLU A 185 -0.72 -3.29 -18.63
N GLU A 186 0.59 -3.14 -18.77
CA GLU A 186 1.51 -4.29 -18.68
C GLU A 186 1.70 -4.71 -17.23
N VAL A 187 1.44 -5.98 -16.94
CA VAL A 187 1.50 -6.55 -15.58
C VAL A 187 2.37 -7.80 -15.59
N PHE A 188 3.39 -7.81 -14.75
CA PHE A 188 4.36 -8.89 -14.60
C PHE A 188 4.34 -9.40 -13.14
N PRO A 189 3.74 -10.58 -12.87
CA PRO A 189 3.61 -11.10 -11.51
C PRO A 189 4.97 -11.52 -10.94
N LEU A 190 5.11 -11.33 -9.64
CA LEU A 190 6.18 -11.88 -8.82
C LEU A 190 5.70 -13.15 -8.10
N ALA A 191 6.64 -13.87 -7.49
CA ALA A 191 6.28 -15.03 -6.67
C ALA A 191 5.33 -14.64 -5.52
N ILE A 192 4.28 -15.43 -5.33
CA ILE A 192 3.32 -15.25 -4.23
C ILE A 192 4.02 -15.45 -2.90
N ALA A 193 3.70 -14.64 -1.92
CA ALA A 193 4.19 -14.75 -0.57
C ALA A 193 3.06 -14.65 0.46
N GLN A 194 3.28 -15.17 1.64
CA GLN A 194 2.43 -14.95 2.79
C GLN A 194 3.27 -14.42 3.94
N ASP A 195 2.83 -13.33 4.55
CA ASP A 195 3.42 -12.77 5.75
C ASP A 195 2.56 -13.07 6.97
N HIS A 196 3.22 -13.20 8.12
CA HIS A 196 2.58 -13.39 9.42
C HIS A 196 2.60 -12.08 10.19
N LYS A 197 1.44 -11.44 10.31
CA LYS A 197 1.30 -10.09 10.90
C LYS A 197 1.03 -10.12 12.39
N ARG A 198 0.40 -11.19 12.91
CA ARG A 198 0.03 -11.31 14.32
C ARG A 198 1.23 -11.60 15.20
N ALA A 199 1.26 -11.00 16.39
CA ALA A 199 2.40 -11.08 17.30
C ALA A 199 2.54 -12.42 18.02
N PHE A 200 1.45 -13.19 18.20
CA PHE A 200 1.40 -14.40 19.03
C PHE A 200 1.05 -15.63 18.21
N GLU A 201 1.39 -16.80 18.75
CA GLU A 201 1.07 -18.10 18.17
C GLU A 201 -0.45 -18.28 17.92
N GLY A 202 -0.78 -19.04 16.87
CA GLY A 202 -2.16 -19.29 16.47
C GLY A 202 -2.84 -18.08 15.85
N ASP A 203 -2.07 -17.20 15.20
CA ASP A 203 -2.54 -15.99 14.54
C ASP A 203 -3.32 -15.07 15.48
N LYS A 204 -2.77 -14.81 16.67
CA LYS A 204 -3.37 -14.03 17.74
C LYS A 204 -2.56 -12.77 18.08
N GLY A 205 -3.21 -11.88 18.83
CA GLY A 205 -2.59 -10.62 19.29
C GLY A 205 -2.67 -9.49 18.28
N PRO A 206 -1.98 -8.37 18.54
CA PRO A 206 -1.99 -7.21 17.67
C PRO A 206 -1.22 -7.48 16.37
N ASN A 207 -1.58 -6.74 15.32
CA ASN A 207 -0.81 -6.71 14.09
C ASN A 207 0.57 -6.06 14.32
N THR A 208 1.57 -6.60 13.64
CA THR A 208 2.94 -6.07 13.61
C THR A 208 3.32 -5.65 12.19
N GLY A 209 4.55 -5.21 11.99
CA GLY A 209 5.13 -4.97 10.67
C GLY A 209 5.49 -6.25 9.90
N GLY A 210 5.18 -7.43 10.48
CA GLY A 210 5.49 -8.75 9.96
C GLY A 210 6.47 -9.49 10.85
N MET A 211 6.11 -10.71 11.24
CA MET A 211 6.94 -11.62 12.06
C MET A 211 7.80 -12.54 11.19
N GLY A 212 7.52 -12.59 9.92
CA GLY A 212 8.20 -13.39 8.90
C GLY A 212 7.30 -13.58 7.69
N ALA A 213 7.89 -14.02 6.59
CA ALA A 213 7.17 -14.33 5.36
C ALA A 213 7.76 -15.59 4.72
N TYR A 214 6.96 -16.28 3.92
CA TYR A 214 7.40 -17.42 3.16
C TYR A 214 6.82 -17.45 1.74
N SER A 215 7.52 -18.13 0.86
CA SER A 215 7.15 -18.42 -0.52
C SER A 215 7.78 -19.77 -0.92
N PRO A 216 7.11 -20.64 -1.68
CA PRO A 216 5.72 -20.51 -2.18
C PRO A 216 4.69 -20.66 -1.06
N VAL A 217 3.41 -20.32 -1.38
CA VAL A 217 2.27 -20.39 -0.46
C VAL A 217 1.41 -21.60 -0.81
N PRO A 218 1.49 -22.74 -0.07
CA PRO A 218 0.86 -23.99 -0.47
C PRO A 218 -0.67 -23.98 -0.58
N VAL A 219 -1.32 -23.07 0.13
CA VAL A 219 -2.80 -22.94 0.13
C VAL A 219 -3.33 -22.18 -1.11
N ILE A 220 -2.46 -21.55 -1.86
CA ILE A 220 -2.79 -20.84 -3.10
C ILE A 220 -2.45 -21.73 -4.27
N THR A 221 -3.46 -22.05 -5.09
CA THR A 221 -3.32 -22.92 -6.26
C THR A 221 -2.95 -22.09 -7.50
N ALA A 222 -2.52 -22.78 -8.57
CA ALA A 222 -2.27 -22.11 -9.85
C ALA A 222 -3.54 -21.44 -10.42
N GLU A 223 -4.72 -22.00 -10.14
CA GLU A 223 -6.02 -21.42 -10.55
C GLU A 223 -6.30 -20.11 -9.77
N ASP A 224 -6.00 -20.09 -8.45
CA ASP A 224 -6.12 -18.87 -7.64
C ASP A 224 -5.14 -17.78 -8.13
N GLU A 225 -3.93 -18.19 -8.53
CA GLU A 225 -2.92 -17.28 -9.07
C GLU A 225 -3.38 -16.67 -10.40
N GLU A 226 -3.87 -17.50 -11.33
CA GLU A 226 -4.39 -17.04 -12.62
C GLU A 226 -5.62 -16.13 -12.44
N TYR A 227 -6.56 -16.53 -11.57
CA TYR A 227 -7.73 -15.71 -11.24
C TYR A 227 -7.32 -14.35 -10.69
N THR A 228 -6.38 -14.34 -9.75
CA THR A 228 -5.85 -13.10 -9.15
C THR A 228 -5.21 -12.20 -10.20
N LEU A 229 -4.37 -12.77 -11.06
CA LEU A 229 -3.71 -12.02 -12.11
C LEU A 229 -4.72 -11.37 -13.07
N GLU A 230 -5.67 -12.15 -13.57
CA GLU A 230 -6.60 -11.70 -14.62
C GLU A 230 -7.71 -10.80 -14.06
N HIS A 231 -8.31 -11.17 -12.93
CA HIS A 231 -9.50 -10.49 -12.42
C HIS A 231 -9.21 -9.38 -11.41
N ILE A 232 -8.00 -9.34 -10.83
CA ILE A 232 -7.63 -8.33 -9.85
C ILE A 232 -6.50 -7.46 -10.40
N MET A 233 -5.31 -8.01 -10.65
CA MET A 233 -4.14 -7.20 -10.94
C MET A 233 -4.21 -6.51 -12.30
N ARG A 234 -4.54 -7.24 -13.38
CA ARG A 234 -4.70 -6.69 -14.73
C ARG A 234 -5.87 -5.73 -14.82
N LYS A 235 -7.00 -6.07 -14.20
CA LYS A 235 -8.15 -5.16 -14.13
C LYS A 235 -7.82 -3.88 -13.40
N THR A 236 -7.06 -3.96 -12.29
CA THR A 236 -6.61 -2.77 -11.55
C THR A 236 -5.70 -1.89 -12.41
N ALA A 237 -4.73 -2.48 -13.09
CA ALA A 237 -3.83 -1.75 -13.98
C ALA A 237 -4.60 -1.04 -15.11
N ALA A 238 -5.50 -1.75 -15.79
CA ALA A 238 -6.35 -1.18 -16.84
C ALA A 238 -7.30 -0.08 -16.31
N ALA A 239 -7.89 -0.28 -15.12
CA ALA A 239 -8.74 0.71 -14.46
C ALA A 239 -7.97 2.01 -14.15
N MET A 240 -6.73 1.91 -13.67
CA MET A 240 -5.86 3.06 -13.41
C MET A 240 -5.53 3.84 -14.69
N VAL A 241 -5.34 3.14 -15.82
CA VAL A 241 -5.17 3.78 -17.14
C VAL A 241 -6.46 4.50 -17.56
N ALA A 242 -7.61 3.85 -17.40
CA ALA A 242 -8.90 4.45 -17.74
C ALA A 242 -9.28 5.68 -16.89
N GLU A 243 -8.70 5.80 -15.68
CA GLU A 243 -8.84 6.96 -14.78
C GLU A 243 -7.74 8.02 -14.97
N ASP A 244 -7.02 8.02 -16.09
CA ASP A 244 -5.92 8.94 -16.40
C ASP A 244 -4.80 8.99 -15.32
N CYS A 245 -4.64 7.91 -14.59
CA CYS A 245 -3.57 7.76 -13.59
C CYS A 245 -2.84 6.41 -13.73
N PRO A 246 -2.20 6.13 -14.87
CA PRO A 246 -1.53 4.86 -15.14
C PRO A 246 -0.50 4.55 -14.05
N PHE A 247 -0.57 3.32 -13.53
CA PHE A 247 0.37 2.86 -12.50
C PHE A 247 1.69 2.44 -13.13
N LYS A 248 2.80 2.87 -12.53
CA LYS A 248 4.15 2.46 -12.92
C LYS A 248 4.97 2.19 -11.67
N GLY A 249 5.29 0.94 -11.42
CA GLY A 249 5.99 0.56 -10.21
C GLY A 249 5.63 -0.85 -9.73
N LEU A 250 5.73 -1.07 -8.42
CA LEU A 250 5.32 -2.31 -7.76
C LEU A 250 3.90 -2.16 -7.22
N LEU A 251 2.95 -2.85 -7.84
CA LEU A 251 1.58 -2.92 -7.36
C LEU A 251 1.45 -4.10 -6.38
N TYR A 252 0.95 -3.81 -5.19
CA TYR A 252 0.74 -4.79 -4.12
C TYR A 252 -0.74 -5.12 -3.97
N GLY A 253 -1.06 -6.40 -4.02
CA GLY A 253 -2.36 -6.96 -3.67
C GLY A 253 -2.28 -7.72 -2.35
N GLY A 254 -2.87 -7.19 -1.29
CA GLY A 254 -3.14 -7.91 -0.05
C GLY A 254 -4.49 -8.60 -0.18
N LEU A 255 -4.49 -9.91 -0.30
CA LEU A 255 -5.65 -10.70 -0.74
C LEU A 255 -6.02 -11.76 0.30
N MET A 256 -7.26 -12.19 0.24
CA MET A 256 -7.81 -13.26 1.06
C MET A 256 -8.57 -14.24 0.16
N LYS A 257 -8.28 -15.54 0.32
CA LYS A 257 -8.91 -16.64 -0.42
C LYS A 257 -10.14 -17.17 0.31
#